data_4f2c3590cde6377901259a496675bd08
#
_entry.id   4f2c3590cde6377901259a496675bd08
#
_cell.length_a   1.000
_cell.length_b   1.000
_cell.length_c   1.000
_cell.angle_alpha   90.00
_cell.angle_beta   90.00
_cell.angle_gamma   90.00
#
_symmetry.space_group_name_H-M   'P 1'
#
loop_
_entity.id
_entity.type
_entity.pdbx_description
1 polymer ?
#
loop_
_entity_poly.entity_id
_entity_poly.type
_entity_poly.pdbx_seq_one_letter_code
_entity_poly.pdbx_strand_id
1 'polypeptide(L)' 'MFDKVKKIIDEQIKPALEAGGGFIELIEVKEDGKVLVRMGGACATCPMSQFTLKNFVEALLKEQIPEVKEVISVV' A
#
# COMPACT_ATOMS: atom_id res chain seq x y z
N MET A 1 2.76 -14.05 5.88
CA MET A 1 2.98 -12.62 5.60
C MET A 1 1.85 -11.96 4.83
N PHE A 2 1.25 -12.64 3.87
CA PHE A 2 0.14 -12.08 3.11
C PHE A 2 -1.01 -11.60 3.99
N ASP A 3 -1.46 -12.43 4.92
CA ASP A 3 -2.58 -12.09 5.78
C ASP A 3 -2.30 -10.87 6.65
N LYS A 4 -1.08 -10.77 7.17
CA LYS A 4 -0.69 -9.63 7.98
C LYS A 4 -0.68 -8.35 7.19
N VAL A 5 -0.11 -8.39 5.98
CA VAL A 5 -0.06 -7.24 5.10
C VAL A 5 -1.48 -6.81 4.72
N LYS A 6 -2.30 -7.76 4.35
CA LYS A 6 -3.68 -7.48 3.97
C LYS A 6 -4.45 -6.82 5.11
N LYS A 7 -4.28 -7.34 6.31
CA LYS A 7 -4.96 -6.79 7.48
C LYS A 7 -4.56 -5.34 7.73
N ILE A 8 -3.28 -5.06 7.66
CA ILE A 8 -2.79 -3.69 7.86
C ILE A 8 -3.34 -2.76 6.79
N ILE A 9 -3.33 -3.21 5.54
CA ILE A 9 -3.85 -2.41 4.44
C ILE A 9 -5.34 -2.13 4.65
N ASP A 10 -6.12 -3.14 4.97
CA ASP A 10 -7.57 -2.98 5.15
C ASP A 10 -7.92 -2.12 6.35
N GLU A 11 -7.17 -2.22 7.43
CA GLU A 11 -7.49 -1.53 8.68
C GLU A 11 -6.88 -0.13 8.79
N GLN A 12 -5.70 0.07 8.25
CA GLN A 12 -4.97 1.32 8.45
C GLN A 12 -4.78 2.13 7.18
N ILE A 13 -4.57 1.48 6.06
CA ILE A 13 -4.27 2.18 4.81
C ILE A 13 -5.54 2.47 4.02
N LYS A 14 -6.39 1.49 3.87
CA LYS A 14 -7.61 1.63 3.08
C LYS A 14 -8.52 2.77 3.56
N PRO A 15 -8.81 2.90 4.86
CA PRO A 15 -9.63 4.01 5.34
C PRO A 15 -9.03 5.37 5.05
N ALA A 16 -7.70 5.49 5.16
CA ALA A 16 -7.02 6.75 4.89
C ALA A 16 -7.13 7.14 3.42
N LEU A 17 -7.01 6.18 2.52
CA LEU A 17 -7.13 6.43 1.09
C LEU A 17 -8.57 6.70 0.68
N GLU A 18 -9.52 5.98 1.23
CA GLU A 18 -10.93 6.17 0.92
C GLU A 18 -11.41 7.56 1.36
N ALA A 19 -10.88 8.08 2.44
CA ALA A 19 -11.20 9.43 2.90
C ALA A 19 -10.79 10.48 1.86
N GLY A 20 -9.75 10.21 1.09
CA GLY A 20 -9.30 11.09 0.02
C GLY A 20 -9.91 10.78 -1.34
N GLY A 21 -10.83 9.83 -1.42
CA GLY A 21 -11.47 9.45 -2.68
C GLY A 21 -10.71 8.42 -3.49
N GLY A 22 -9.67 7.82 -2.89
CA GLY A 22 -8.88 6.79 -3.56
C GLY A 22 -9.20 5.40 -3.05
N PHE A 23 -8.49 4.42 -3.58
CA PHE A 23 -8.59 3.04 -3.11
C PHE A 23 -7.25 2.34 -3.21
N ILE A 24 -7.13 1.25 -2.48
CA ILE A 24 -5.94 0.40 -2.54
C ILE A 24 -6.38 -1.06 -2.53
N GLU A 25 -5.66 -1.88 -3.28
CA GLU A 25 -5.92 -3.30 -3.39
C GLU A 25 -4.61 -4.06 -3.30
N LEU A 26 -4.58 -5.08 -2.45
CA LEU A 26 -3.40 -5.92 -2.34
C LEU A 26 -3.41 -6.95 -3.47
N ILE A 27 -2.37 -6.94 -4.28
CA ILE A 27 -2.24 -7.86 -5.42
C ILE A 27 -1.47 -9.10 -5.00
N GLU A 28 -0.27 -8.92 -4.48
CA GLU A 28 0.59 -10.04 -4.15
C GLU A 28 1.63 -9.63 -3.11
N VAL A 29 2.07 -10.60 -2.33
CA VAL A 29 3.19 -10.44 -1.41
C VAL A 29 4.23 -11.48 -1.77
N LYS A 30 5.42 -11.04 -2.15
CA LYS A 30 6.50 -11.93 -2.55
C LYS A 30 7.35 -12.33 -1.35
N GLU A 31 7.96 -13.48 -1.44
CA GLU A 31 8.77 -14.03 -0.36
C GLU A 31 10.00 -13.20 -0.04
N ASP A 32 10.48 -12.44 -1.01
CA ASP A 32 11.64 -11.59 -0.80
C ASP A 32 11.32 -10.28 -0.08
N GLY A 33 10.07 -10.09 0.27
CA GLY A 33 9.64 -8.90 0.99
C GLY A 33 9.01 -7.81 0.13
N LYS A 34 8.77 -8.09 -1.13
CA LYS A 34 8.10 -7.15 -2.02
C LYS A 34 6.60 -7.28 -1.91
N VAL A 35 5.92 -6.16 -1.73
CA VAL A 35 4.47 -6.11 -1.65
C VAL A 35 3.94 -5.37 -2.87
N LEU A 36 3.11 -6.03 -3.65
CA LEU A 36 2.51 -5.44 -4.83
C LEU A 36 1.10 -4.99 -4.50
N VAL A 37 0.83 -3.73 -4.72
CA VAL A 37 -0.48 -3.13 -4.45
C VAL A 37 -0.94 -2.36 -5.68
N ARG A 38 -2.25 -2.20 -5.78
CA ARG A 38 -2.85 -1.39 -6.82
C ARG A 38 -3.59 -0.24 -6.16
N MET A 39 -3.25 0.96 -6.54
CA MET A 39 -3.91 2.16 -6.04
C MET A 39 -4.59 2.88 -7.18
N GLY A 40 -5.72 3.52 -6.88
CA GLY A 40 -6.47 4.21 -7.90
C GLY A 40 -7.37 5.28 -7.32
N GLY A 41 -8.31 5.76 -8.13
CA GLY A 41 -9.22 6.84 -7.76
C GLY A 41 -8.53 8.19 -7.84
N ALA A 42 -8.85 9.09 -6.93
CA ALA A 42 -8.28 10.43 -6.92
C ALA A 42 -6.75 10.40 -6.78
N CYS A 43 -6.23 9.38 -6.13
CA CYS A 43 -4.78 9.25 -5.92
C CYS A 43 -4.04 8.90 -7.20
N ALA A 44 -4.70 8.22 -8.13
CA ALA A 44 -4.09 7.80 -9.37
C ALA A 44 -3.90 8.96 -10.36
N THR A 45 -4.65 10.05 -10.19
CA THR A 45 -4.60 11.16 -11.11
C THR A 45 -3.56 12.23 -10.74
N CYS A 46 -2.99 12.12 -9.56
CA CYS A 46 -2.01 13.08 -9.07
C CYS A 46 -0.65 12.37 -8.86
N PRO A 47 0.35 12.60 -9.72
CA PRO A 47 1.63 11.91 -9.60
C PRO A 47 2.31 12.09 -8.26
N MET A 48 2.24 13.29 -7.70
CA MET A 48 2.86 13.55 -6.40
C MET A 48 2.14 12.81 -5.27
N SER A 49 0.81 12.73 -5.37
CA SER A 49 0.04 12.00 -4.38
C SER A 49 0.35 10.51 -4.39
N GLN A 50 0.54 9.94 -5.59
CA GLN A 50 0.92 8.53 -5.72
C GLN A 50 2.26 8.26 -5.04
N PHE A 51 3.22 9.13 -5.26
CA PHE A 51 4.54 8.99 -4.67
C PHE A 51 4.48 9.07 -3.15
N THR A 52 3.74 10.05 -2.63
CA THR A 52 3.58 10.22 -1.20
C THR A 52 2.87 9.02 -0.57
N LEU A 53 1.82 8.53 -1.22
CA LEU A 53 1.09 7.38 -0.71
C LEU A 53 1.93 6.11 -0.72
N LYS A 54 2.72 5.91 -1.76
CA LYS A 54 3.61 4.77 -1.81
C LYS A 54 4.58 4.80 -0.63
N ASN A 55 5.18 5.95 -0.35
CA ASN A 55 6.10 6.11 0.77
C ASN A 55 5.40 5.87 2.10
N PHE A 56 4.20 6.37 2.26
CA PHE A 56 3.40 6.17 3.46
C PHE A 56 3.10 4.68 3.68
N VAL A 57 2.62 4.01 2.65
CA VAL A 57 2.29 2.59 2.73
C VAL A 57 3.54 1.76 3.03
N GLU A 58 4.63 2.05 2.34
CA GLU A 58 5.89 1.34 2.55
C GLU A 58 6.41 1.52 3.98
N ALA A 59 6.41 2.76 4.46
CA ALA A 59 6.89 3.04 5.82
C ALA A 59 6.02 2.33 6.85
N LEU A 60 4.71 2.38 6.69
CA LEU A 60 3.79 1.76 7.63
C LEU A 60 3.97 0.25 7.66
N LEU A 61 4.05 -0.37 6.49
CA LEU A 61 4.23 -1.81 6.40
C LEU A 61 5.58 -2.25 6.96
N LYS A 62 6.64 -1.52 6.65
CA LYS A 62 7.97 -1.84 7.16
C LYS A 62 8.04 -1.73 8.68
N GLU A 63 7.34 -0.75 9.24
CA GLU A 63 7.31 -0.57 10.68
C GLU A 63 6.62 -1.72 11.40
N GLN A 64 5.52 -2.17 10.85
CA GLN A 64 4.73 -3.24 11.48
C GLN A 64 5.17 -4.64 11.07
N ILE A 65 5.70 -4.78 9.87
CA ILE A 65 6.19 -6.06 9.36
C ILE A 65 7.62 -5.87 8.87
N PRO A 66 8.61 -6.19 9.70
CA PRO A 66 10.02 -6.00 9.30
C PRO A 66 10.42 -6.79 8.06
N GLU A 67 9.68 -7.82 7.73
CA GLU A 67 9.93 -8.65 6.55
C GLU A 67 9.66 -7.90 5.24
N VAL A 68 8.84 -6.86 5.28
CA VAL A 68 8.54 -6.06 4.10
C VAL A 68 9.75 -5.19 3.77
N LYS A 69 10.25 -5.31 2.55
CA LYS A 69 11.39 -4.54 2.09
C LYS A 69 11.01 -3.43 1.11
N GLU A 70 10.01 -3.68 0.30
CA GLU A 70 9.59 -2.72 -0.71
C GLU A 70 8.11 -2.87 -1.00
N VAL A 71 7.48 -1.76 -1.32
CA VAL A 71 6.09 -1.73 -1.79
C VAL A 71 6.10 -1.21 -3.22
N ILE A 72 5.48 -1.98 -4.10
CA ILE A 72 5.43 -1.65 -5.53
C ILE A 72 3.98 -1.34 -5.90
N SER A 73 3.78 -0.20 -6.50
CA SER A 73 2.47 0.18 -7.01
C SER A 73 2.32 -0.35 -8.43
N VAL A 74 1.35 -1.22 -8.61
CA VAL A 74 1.02 -1.79 -9.92
C VAL A 74 -0.24 -1.09 -10.42
N VAL A 75 -0.13 -0.46 -11.56
CA VAL A 75 -1.25 0.30 -12.11
C VAL A 75 -1.93 -0.45 -13.25
#